data_5a0d455bbef041d0427cf976981ce5a6
#
_entry.id   5a0d455bbef041d0427cf976981ce5a6
#
_cell.length_a   1.000
_cell.length_b   1.000
_cell.length_c   1.000
_cell.angle_alpha   90.00
_cell.angle_beta   90.00
_cell.angle_gamma   90.00
#
_symmetry.space_group_name_H-M   'P 1'
#
loop_
_entity.id
_entity.type
_entity.pdbx_description
1 polymer ?
#
loop_
_entity_poly.entity_id
_entity_poly.type
_entity_poly.pdbx_seq_one_letter_code
_entity_poly.pdbx_strand_id
1 'polypeptide(L)'
;INFKWTLGGYTLKHIKKNFFNLGITSMGILSSLLLLKRNQKPKMLKDIPYFFNGPAPYIFAHRGGMSVRPEQTQLAFDNAVDYGLDGFETDVRLTKDEELIVFHDATVDRTTNGSGKVCDYTLKELKKLDAGFHFTDINGRHIYRGHQQAKILTFDELLEMYPSKYINVDLKDTPSSYEGAIAPKKMYDIIKHHHAEK
;
A
#
# COMPACT_ATOMS: atom_id res chain seq x y z
N ILE A 1 -50.49 -35.51 -10.88
CA ILE A 1 -50.24 -35.88 -12.29
C ILE A 1 -48.75 -36.24 -12.38
N ASN A 2 -48.50 -37.58 -12.47
CA ASN A 2 -47.13 -38.09 -12.56
C ASN A 2 -46.72 -38.19 -14.05
N PHE A 3 -45.83 -37.36 -14.53
CA PHE A 3 -45.18 -37.53 -15.84
C PHE A 3 -43.94 -38.39 -15.70
N LYS A 4 -43.95 -39.58 -16.36
CA LYS A 4 -42.85 -40.50 -16.43
C LYS A 4 -42.15 -40.33 -17.79
N TRP A 5 -40.94 -39.74 -17.79
CA TRP A 5 -40.12 -39.68 -18.99
C TRP A 5 -39.11 -40.80 -18.99
N THR A 6 -39.08 -41.64 -20.01
CA THR A 6 -38.08 -42.65 -20.23
C THR A 6 -37.33 -42.34 -21.49
N LEU A 7 -35.99 -42.20 -21.37
CA LEU A 7 -35.06 -42.18 -22.50
C LEU A 7 -34.09 -43.33 -22.27
N GLY A 8 -34.12 -44.31 -23.18
CA GLY A 8 -33.10 -45.36 -23.28
C GLY A 8 -32.90 -46.27 -22.10
N GLY A 9 -34.00 -46.77 -21.46
CA GLY A 9 -33.90 -47.82 -20.44
C GLY A 9 -33.42 -47.39 -19.01
N TYR A 10 -33.09 -46.14 -18.82
CA TYR A 10 -32.69 -45.64 -17.49
C TYR A 10 -33.76 -44.73 -16.89
N THR A 11 -34.15 -45.00 -15.64
CA THR A 11 -35.11 -44.14 -14.95
C THR A 11 -34.44 -42.90 -14.40
N LEU A 12 -35.08 -41.73 -14.48
CA LEU A 12 -34.61 -40.44 -13.92
C LEU A 12 -34.14 -40.49 -12.46
N LYS A 13 -34.55 -41.53 -11.74
CA LYS A 13 -34.13 -41.78 -10.36
C LYS A 13 -32.65 -42.11 -10.24
N HIS A 14 -32.07 -42.82 -11.20
CA HIS A 14 -30.64 -43.14 -11.23
C HIS A 14 -29.77 -41.94 -11.63
N ILE A 15 -30.25 -41.13 -12.55
CA ILE A 15 -29.53 -39.92 -12.97
C ILE A 15 -29.42 -38.92 -11.80
N LYS A 16 -30.53 -38.66 -11.09
CA LYS A 16 -30.50 -37.77 -9.90
C LYS A 16 -29.53 -38.26 -8.82
N LYS A 17 -29.50 -39.58 -8.58
CA LYS A 17 -28.59 -40.15 -7.55
C LYS A 17 -27.12 -39.99 -7.92
N ASN A 18 -26.76 -40.14 -9.18
CA ASN A 18 -25.39 -39.98 -9.64
C ASN A 18 -24.96 -38.50 -9.63
N PHE A 19 -25.84 -37.57 -10.01
CA PHE A 19 -25.53 -36.13 -9.90
C PHE A 19 -25.43 -35.66 -8.44
N PHE A 20 -26.24 -36.20 -7.56
CA PHE A 20 -26.16 -35.89 -6.12
C PHE A 20 -24.87 -36.40 -5.50
N ASN A 21 -24.45 -37.62 -5.83
CA ASN A 21 -23.18 -38.19 -5.36
C ASN A 21 -21.96 -37.43 -5.95
N LEU A 22 -22.02 -36.99 -7.22
CA LEU A 22 -20.96 -36.18 -7.84
C LEU A 22 -20.85 -34.80 -7.17
N GLY A 23 -21.98 -34.17 -6.84
CA GLY A 23 -22.03 -32.90 -6.13
C GLY A 23 -21.43 -32.99 -4.70
N ILE A 24 -21.76 -34.07 -3.98
CA ILE A 24 -21.23 -34.28 -2.61
C ILE A 24 -19.72 -34.53 -2.66
N THR A 25 -19.22 -35.31 -3.62
CA THR A 25 -17.77 -35.58 -3.74
C THR A 25 -17.00 -34.32 -4.14
N SER A 26 -17.53 -33.51 -5.07
CA SER A 26 -16.90 -32.25 -5.47
C SER A 26 -16.90 -31.20 -4.35
N MET A 27 -17.97 -31.08 -3.56
CA MET A 27 -18.00 -30.23 -2.36
C MET A 27 -17.03 -30.74 -1.27
N GLY A 28 -16.92 -32.07 -1.09
CA GLY A 28 -15.96 -32.67 -0.15
C GLY A 28 -14.52 -32.38 -0.53
N ILE A 29 -14.17 -32.49 -1.79
CA ILE A 29 -12.82 -32.17 -2.32
C ILE A 29 -12.52 -30.69 -2.17
N LEU A 30 -13.48 -29.81 -2.52
CA LEU A 30 -13.29 -28.35 -2.41
C LEU A 30 -13.13 -27.91 -0.95
N SER A 31 -13.94 -28.46 -0.03
CA SER A 31 -13.81 -28.18 1.40
C SER A 31 -12.50 -28.72 1.98
N SER A 32 -12.03 -29.90 1.56
CA SER A 32 -10.73 -30.45 1.96
C SER A 32 -9.57 -29.61 1.46
N LEU A 33 -9.64 -29.12 0.22
CA LEU A 33 -8.64 -28.20 -0.36
C LEU A 33 -8.61 -26.86 0.37
N LEU A 34 -9.78 -26.31 0.74
CA LEU A 34 -9.88 -25.08 1.54
C LEU A 34 -9.33 -25.26 2.96
N LEU A 35 -9.59 -26.41 3.58
CA LEU A 35 -9.04 -26.74 4.90
C LEU A 35 -7.53 -26.95 4.86
N LEU A 36 -7.00 -27.59 3.81
CA LEU A 36 -5.56 -27.74 3.60
C LEU A 36 -4.88 -26.37 3.40
N LYS A 37 -5.48 -25.46 2.61
CA LYS A 37 -4.98 -24.08 2.46
C LYS A 37 -5.00 -23.30 3.78
N ARG A 38 -6.05 -23.48 4.59
CA ARG A 38 -6.21 -22.79 5.88
C ARG A 38 -5.21 -23.27 6.93
N ASN A 39 -4.78 -24.54 6.85
CA ASN A 39 -3.83 -25.13 7.78
C ASN A 39 -2.37 -25.05 7.32
N GLN A 40 -2.08 -24.44 6.17
CA GLN A 40 -0.69 -24.18 5.81
C GLN A 40 -0.12 -23.15 6.80
N LYS A 41 0.74 -23.65 7.71
CA LYS A 41 1.54 -22.75 8.54
C LYS A 41 2.35 -21.84 7.61
N PRO A 42 2.49 -20.55 7.95
CA PRO A 42 3.35 -19.66 7.20
C PRO A 42 4.72 -20.33 7.06
N LYS A 43 5.21 -20.41 5.82
CA LYS A 43 6.54 -20.97 5.58
C LYS A 43 7.53 -20.01 6.22
N MET A 44 8.15 -20.40 7.33
CA MET A 44 9.23 -19.60 7.91
C MET A 44 10.29 -19.41 6.82
N LEU A 45 10.63 -18.18 6.52
CA LEU A 45 11.77 -17.88 5.68
C LEU A 45 13.00 -18.47 6.37
N LYS A 46 13.71 -19.35 5.69
CA LYS A 46 14.95 -19.94 6.22
C LYS A 46 16.07 -18.91 6.30
N ASP A 47 16.04 -17.94 5.41
CA ASP A 47 16.97 -16.83 5.36
C ASP A 47 16.22 -15.55 5.71
N ILE A 48 16.58 -14.92 6.81
CA ILE A 48 16.07 -13.62 7.20
C ILE A 48 16.63 -12.61 6.19
N PRO A 49 15.78 -11.80 5.53
CA PRO A 49 16.24 -10.81 4.58
C PRO A 49 17.31 -9.90 5.18
N TYR A 50 18.18 -9.38 4.34
CA TYR A 50 19.25 -8.44 4.67
C TYR A 50 18.83 -7.29 5.62
N PHE A 51 17.56 -6.89 5.55
CA PHE A 51 16.93 -5.89 6.41
C PHE A 51 17.16 -6.12 7.92
N PHE A 52 17.31 -7.39 8.36
CA PHE A 52 17.47 -7.72 9.78
C PHE A 52 18.93 -8.10 10.16
N ASN A 53 19.89 -7.92 9.27
CA ASN A 53 21.28 -8.34 9.47
C ASN A 53 22.20 -7.26 10.07
N GLY A 54 21.68 -6.08 10.35
CA GLY A 54 22.42 -4.99 10.98
C GLY A 54 22.31 -4.96 12.50
N PRO A 55 23.02 -4.06 13.17
CA PRO A 55 22.88 -3.86 14.61
C PRO A 55 21.52 -3.28 14.95
N ALA A 56 20.80 -3.96 15.85
CA ALA A 56 19.51 -3.47 16.38
C ALA A 56 19.74 -2.55 17.60
N PRO A 57 18.79 -1.65 17.93
CA PRO A 57 17.50 -1.43 17.26
C PRO A 57 17.61 -0.51 16.04
N TYR A 58 16.77 -0.75 15.03
CA TYR A 58 16.57 0.19 13.93
C TYR A 58 15.55 1.26 14.31
N ILE A 59 15.84 2.51 13.97
CA ILE A 59 14.98 3.67 14.29
C ILE A 59 14.43 4.26 13.00
N PHE A 60 13.10 4.27 12.88
CA PHE A 60 12.39 4.82 11.72
C PHE A 60 11.66 6.10 12.06
N ALA A 61 11.80 7.11 11.20
CA ALA A 61 11.05 8.35 11.30
C ALA A 61 9.63 8.16 10.76
N HIS A 62 8.62 8.16 11.63
CA HIS A 62 7.20 8.09 11.25
C HIS A 62 6.84 9.30 10.37
N ARG A 63 6.42 9.03 9.11
CA ARG A 63 6.17 10.06 8.07
C ARG A 63 7.33 11.04 7.89
N GLY A 64 8.57 10.55 8.00
CA GLY A 64 9.77 11.37 7.95
C GLY A 64 10.05 12.20 9.20
N GLY A 65 9.22 12.12 10.27
CA GLY A 65 9.38 12.89 11.52
C GLY A 65 8.32 13.99 11.67
N MET A 66 7.06 13.62 11.53
CA MET A 66 5.88 14.51 11.49
C MET A 66 5.72 15.46 12.69
N SER A 67 6.33 15.17 13.83
CA SER A 67 6.26 16.05 15.01
C SER A 67 7.26 17.20 14.98
N VAL A 68 8.27 17.15 14.11
CA VAL A 68 9.40 18.11 14.07
C VAL A 68 9.45 18.89 12.77
N ARG A 69 8.90 18.33 11.69
CA ARG A 69 8.86 18.91 10.33
C ARG A 69 7.52 18.58 9.67
N PRO A 70 7.14 19.33 8.61
CA PRO A 70 5.97 18.96 7.80
C PRO A 70 6.10 17.54 7.29
N GLU A 71 5.17 16.66 7.67
CA GLU A 71 5.19 15.24 7.34
C GLU A 71 5.27 14.97 5.84
N GLN A 72 5.91 13.86 5.45
CA GLN A 72 5.96 13.37 4.06
C GLN A 72 6.61 14.38 3.08
N THR A 73 7.47 15.27 3.57
CA THR A 73 8.20 16.25 2.76
C THR A 73 9.70 16.01 2.82
N GLN A 74 10.44 16.56 1.84
CA GLN A 74 11.89 16.54 1.87
C GLN A 74 12.46 17.10 3.19
N LEU A 75 11.86 18.18 3.72
CA LEU A 75 12.25 18.73 5.02
C LEU A 75 12.25 17.71 6.15
N ALA A 76 11.23 16.84 6.18
CA ALA A 76 11.12 15.82 7.22
C ALA A 76 12.15 14.69 7.01
N PHE A 77 12.31 14.23 5.78
CA PHE A 77 13.26 13.15 5.47
C PHE A 77 14.72 13.60 5.64
N ASP A 78 15.09 14.80 5.17
CA ASP A 78 16.42 15.38 5.39
C ASP A 78 16.73 15.49 6.88
N ASN A 79 15.78 15.98 7.69
CA ASN A 79 15.93 16.08 9.13
C ASN A 79 16.14 14.70 9.79
N ALA A 80 15.47 13.65 9.33
CA ALA A 80 15.67 12.30 9.83
C ALA A 80 17.06 11.74 9.45
N VAL A 81 17.56 12.08 8.26
CA VAL A 81 18.95 11.77 7.85
C VAL A 81 19.95 12.49 8.75
N ASP A 82 19.73 13.78 9.03
CA ASP A 82 20.62 14.59 9.89
C ASP A 82 20.70 14.04 11.33
N TYR A 83 19.60 13.45 11.82
CA TYR A 83 19.60 12.75 13.11
C TYR A 83 20.24 11.35 13.07
N GLY A 84 20.68 10.89 11.91
CA GLY A 84 21.30 9.57 11.75
C GLY A 84 20.32 8.41 11.88
N LEU A 85 19.03 8.61 11.61
CA LEU A 85 18.04 7.55 11.68
C LEU A 85 18.25 6.53 10.54
N ASP A 86 17.91 5.27 10.82
CA ASP A 86 18.13 4.15 9.89
C ASP A 86 17.22 4.20 8.67
N GLY A 87 16.00 4.68 8.86
CA GLY A 87 15.01 4.69 7.81
C GLY A 87 13.79 5.58 8.07
N PHE A 88 12.85 5.45 7.17
CA PHE A 88 11.57 6.17 7.21
C PHE A 88 10.40 5.18 7.20
N GLU A 89 9.37 5.53 7.93
CA GLU A 89 8.04 5.03 7.63
C GLU A 89 7.33 6.09 6.80
N THR A 90 6.58 5.68 5.77
CA THR A 90 5.91 6.56 4.83
C THR A 90 4.67 5.91 4.23
N ASP A 91 3.78 6.75 3.71
CA ASP A 91 2.53 6.32 3.10
C ASP A 91 2.49 6.72 1.64
N VAL A 92 1.86 5.91 0.79
CA VAL A 92 1.69 6.24 -0.62
C VAL A 92 0.25 6.18 -1.06
N ARG A 93 -0.11 7.08 -2.00
CA ARG A 93 -1.43 7.16 -2.64
C ARG A 93 -1.30 7.40 -4.14
N LEU A 94 -2.33 6.97 -4.86
CA LEU A 94 -2.44 7.16 -6.30
C LEU A 94 -3.12 8.50 -6.61
N THR A 95 -2.56 9.26 -7.56
CA THR A 95 -3.15 10.48 -8.11
C THR A 95 -4.15 10.17 -9.22
N LYS A 96 -4.88 11.20 -9.71
CA LYS A 96 -5.80 11.09 -10.84
C LYS A 96 -5.14 10.57 -12.12
N ASP A 97 -3.90 10.95 -12.36
CA ASP A 97 -3.08 10.53 -13.50
C ASP A 97 -2.16 9.34 -13.17
N GLU A 98 -2.57 8.56 -12.15
CA GLU A 98 -1.95 7.29 -11.75
C GLU A 98 -0.48 7.41 -11.30
N GLU A 99 -0.05 8.56 -10.79
CA GLU A 99 1.26 8.69 -10.17
C GLU A 99 1.20 8.33 -8.67
N LEU A 100 2.22 7.64 -8.13
CA LEU A 100 2.34 7.37 -6.71
C LEU A 100 3.02 8.54 -6.01
N ILE A 101 2.31 9.17 -5.09
CA ILE A 101 2.82 10.24 -4.24
C ILE A 101 3.00 9.76 -2.79
N VAL A 102 3.91 10.40 -2.09
CA VAL A 102 4.14 10.22 -0.66
C VAL A 102 3.13 11.06 0.10
N PHE A 103 2.03 10.43 0.59
CA PHE A 103 0.93 11.13 1.23
C PHE A 103 0.06 10.22 2.09
N HIS A 104 -0.30 10.65 3.31
CA HIS A 104 -1.06 9.81 4.24
C HIS A 104 -2.58 9.86 4.03
N ASP A 105 -3.18 11.06 4.06
CA ASP A 105 -4.63 11.23 4.10
C ASP A 105 -5.27 10.99 2.72
N ALA A 106 -6.54 10.65 2.69
CA ALA A 106 -7.32 10.57 1.44
C ALA A 106 -7.58 11.94 0.82
N THR A 107 -7.44 13.02 1.60
CA THR A 107 -7.65 14.40 1.16
C THR A 107 -6.45 15.28 1.48
N VAL A 108 -6.26 16.37 0.73
CA VAL A 108 -5.11 17.27 0.89
C VAL A 108 -5.30 18.31 2.00
N ASP A 109 -6.46 18.37 2.62
CA ASP A 109 -6.93 19.49 3.48
C ASP A 109 -6.09 19.69 4.75
N ARG A 110 -5.68 18.58 5.43
CA ARG A 110 -5.02 18.68 6.74
C ARG A 110 -3.61 19.23 6.68
N THR A 111 -2.86 18.94 5.65
CA THR A 111 -1.44 19.27 5.59
C THR A 111 -1.11 20.36 4.58
N THR A 112 -2.00 20.63 3.61
CA THR A 112 -1.73 21.56 2.52
C THR A 112 -2.69 22.75 2.49
N ASN A 113 -2.41 23.70 1.62
CA ASN A 113 -3.32 24.83 1.31
C ASN A 113 -4.40 24.46 0.26
N GLY A 114 -4.52 23.19 -0.15
CA GLY A 114 -5.56 22.69 -1.04
C GLY A 114 -6.77 22.14 -0.29
N SER A 115 -7.78 21.66 -1.04
CA SER A 115 -8.96 21.00 -0.48
C SER A 115 -9.51 19.94 -1.43
N GLY A 116 -9.91 18.78 -0.91
CA GLY A 116 -10.50 17.68 -1.67
C GLY A 116 -9.61 16.43 -1.71
N LYS A 117 -10.04 15.42 -2.48
CA LYS A 117 -9.40 14.11 -2.49
C LYS A 117 -8.13 14.12 -3.35
N VAL A 118 -7.10 13.38 -2.89
CA VAL A 118 -5.85 13.18 -3.64
C VAL A 118 -6.12 12.61 -5.04
N CYS A 119 -6.99 11.61 -5.17
CA CYS A 119 -7.30 10.96 -6.45
C CYS A 119 -8.07 11.86 -7.45
N ASP A 120 -8.51 13.05 -7.06
CA ASP A 120 -9.12 14.02 -7.95
C ASP A 120 -8.10 14.99 -8.60
N TYR A 121 -6.84 14.98 -8.10
CA TYR A 121 -5.74 15.82 -8.55
C TYR A 121 -4.74 15.07 -9.43
N THR A 122 -4.24 15.71 -10.46
CA THR A 122 -3.03 15.28 -11.17
C THR A 122 -1.77 15.56 -10.34
N LEU A 123 -0.69 14.85 -10.61
CA LEU A 123 0.61 15.14 -9.99
C LEU A 123 1.02 16.61 -10.15
N LYS A 124 0.83 17.17 -11.34
CA LYS A 124 1.15 18.57 -11.64
C LYS A 124 0.40 19.56 -10.76
N GLU A 125 -0.83 19.25 -10.40
CA GLU A 125 -1.65 20.09 -9.50
C GLU A 125 -1.18 19.93 -8.06
N LEU A 126 -0.92 18.70 -7.59
CA LEU A 126 -0.42 18.42 -6.24
C LEU A 126 0.94 19.05 -5.97
N LYS A 127 1.84 19.07 -6.94
CA LYS A 127 3.16 19.72 -6.82
C LYS A 127 3.10 21.24 -6.59
N LYS A 128 1.97 21.88 -6.88
CA LYS A 128 1.76 23.32 -6.60
C LYS A 128 1.35 23.59 -5.16
N LEU A 129 0.83 22.59 -4.46
CA LEU A 129 0.38 22.73 -3.09
C LEU A 129 1.56 22.94 -2.14
N ASP A 130 1.28 23.62 -1.04
CA ASP A 130 2.21 23.84 0.06
C ASP A 130 1.93 22.81 1.16
N ALA A 131 2.76 21.78 1.26
CA ALA A 131 2.63 20.73 2.28
C ALA A 131 3.13 21.15 3.68
N GLY A 132 3.68 22.35 3.82
CA GLY A 132 4.03 22.99 5.10
C GLY A 132 2.99 23.96 5.62
N PHE A 133 1.87 24.14 4.90
CA PHE A 133 0.93 25.23 5.13
C PHE A 133 0.31 25.23 6.54
N HIS A 134 -0.11 24.08 7.03
CA HIS A 134 -0.73 23.93 8.35
C HIS A 134 0.25 23.48 9.45
N PHE A 135 1.50 23.17 9.10
CA PHE A 135 2.49 22.79 10.11
C PHE A 135 2.77 23.95 11.07
N THR A 136 2.84 23.64 12.36
CA THR A 136 3.27 24.57 13.40
C THR A 136 4.45 24.00 14.19
N ASP A 137 5.39 24.86 14.55
CA ASP A 137 6.46 24.53 15.50
C ASP A 137 5.90 24.42 16.94
N ILE A 138 6.74 24.07 17.90
CA ILE A 138 6.39 23.96 19.31
C ILE A 138 5.82 25.27 19.91
N ASN A 139 6.08 26.40 19.26
CA ASN A 139 5.56 27.72 19.67
C ASN A 139 4.30 28.12 18.89
N GLY A 140 3.72 27.22 18.08
CA GLY A 140 2.53 27.48 17.27
C GLY A 140 2.78 28.32 16.02
N ARG A 141 4.04 28.49 15.57
CA ARG A 141 4.39 29.33 14.41
C ARG A 141 4.46 28.49 13.14
N HIS A 142 3.96 29.04 12.03
CA HIS A 142 4.00 28.40 10.70
C HIS A 142 5.33 28.67 9.98
N ILE A 143 6.43 28.14 10.51
CA ILE A 143 7.79 28.44 10.03
C ILE A 143 8.15 27.81 8.68
N TYR A 144 7.38 26.83 8.21
CA TYR A 144 7.59 26.14 6.92
C TYR A 144 6.55 26.47 5.85
N ARG A 145 5.62 27.39 6.14
CA ARG A 145 4.64 27.83 5.16
C ARG A 145 5.35 28.49 3.97
N GLY A 146 5.08 27.99 2.75
CA GLY A 146 5.73 28.44 1.53
C GLY A 146 7.18 28.02 1.34
N HIS A 147 7.71 27.12 2.18
CA HIS A 147 9.07 26.63 2.05
C HIS A 147 9.22 25.76 0.79
N GLN A 148 10.32 25.92 0.04
CA GLN A 148 10.51 25.23 -1.24
C GLN A 148 10.55 23.71 -1.11
N GLN A 149 11.11 23.18 -0.01
CA GLN A 149 11.18 21.74 0.27
C GLN A 149 9.91 21.19 0.97
N ALA A 150 8.92 22.03 1.30
CA ALA A 150 7.64 21.60 1.82
C ALA A 150 6.67 21.27 0.69
N LYS A 151 7.06 20.36 -0.20
CA LYS A 151 6.29 19.91 -1.36
C LYS A 151 5.95 18.44 -1.25
N ILE A 152 4.84 18.05 -1.89
CA ILE A 152 4.47 16.65 -2.04
C ILE A 152 5.49 15.97 -2.96
N LEU A 153 6.11 14.90 -2.47
CA LEU A 153 7.04 14.07 -3.23
C LEU A 153 6.29 12.94 -3.96
N THR A 154 6.84 12.48 -5.08
CA THR A 154 6.49 11.16 -5.61
C THR A 154 7.25 10.07 -4.86
N PHE A 155 6.76 8.85 -4.94
CA PHE A 155 7.46 7.69 -4.38
C PHE A 155 8.79 7.45 -5.13
N ASP A 156 8.82 7.72 -6.42
CA ASP A 156 10.01 7.68 -7.27
C ASP A 156 11.09 8.66 -6.77
N GLU A 157 10.73 9.94 -6.57
CA GLU A 157 11.62 10.95 -6.00
C GLU A 157 12.16 10.56 -4.61
N LEU A 158 11.32 9.95 -3.76
CA LEU A 158 11.75 9.51 -2.43
C LEU A 158 12.87 8.45 -2.54
N LEU A 159 12.71 7.44 -3.41
CA LEU A 159 13.72 6.40 -3.58
C LEU A 159 15.00 6.95 -4.21
N GLU A 160 14.88 7.87 -5.17
CA GLU A 160 16.03 8.54 -5.80
C GLU A 160 16.85 9.35 -4.80
N MET A 161 16.17 10.11 -3.92
CA MET A 161 16.82 10.99 -2.94
C MET A 161 17.48 10.23 -1.80
N TYR A 162 16.96 9.07 -1.40
CA TYR A 162 17.42 8.35 -0.20
C TYR A 162 17.75 6.86 -0.47
N PRO A 163 18.63 6.55 -1.42
CA PRO A 163 18.88 5.17 -1.87
C PRO A 163 19.54 4.27 -0.81
N SER A 164 20.10 4.86 0.25
CA SER A 164 20.77 4.13 1.35
C SER A 164 19.91 3.95 2.60
N LYS A 165 18.66 4.44 2.59
CA LYS A 165 17.77 4.39 3.76
C LYS A 165 16.77 3.24 3.64
N TYR A 166 16.48 2.62 4.76
CA TYR A 166 15.35 1.69 4.85
C TYR A 166 14.03 2.44 4.75
N ILE A 167 13.09 1.90 4.00
CA ILE A 167 11.77 2.54 3.83
C ILE A 167 10.68 1.51 4.12
N ASN A 168 9.88 1.78 5.14
CA ASN A 168 8.65 1.05 5.44
C ASN A 168 7.48 1.78 4.78
N VAL A 169 6.88 1.18 3.76
CA VAL A 169 5.83 1.82 2.95
C VAL A 169 4.46 1.25 3.27
N ASP A 170 3.51 2.11 3.64
CA ASP A 170 2.11 1.76 3.77
C ASP A 170 1.32 2.24 2.53
N LEU A 171 0.73 1.28 1.81
CA LEU A 171 -0.13 1.56 0.67
C LEU A 171 -1.56 1.82 1.18
N LYS A 172 -1.99 3.10 1.12
CA LYS A 172 -3.28 3.55 1.70
C LYS A 172 -4.51 3.22 0.86
N ASP A 173 -4.34 2.85 -0.40
CA ASP A 173 -5.47 2.57 -1.28
C ASP A 173 -6.01 1.17 -1.02
N THR A 174 -7.33 1.04 -0.95
CA THR A 174 -7.98 -0.23 -0.61
C THR A 174 -8.00 -1.19 -1.82
N PRO A 175 -7.83 -2.51 -1.63
CA PRO A 175 -7.88 -3.48 -2.73
C PRO A 175 -9.18 -3.50 -3.54
N SER A 176 -10.27 -2.95 -2.99
CA SER A 176 -11.58 -2.86 -3.64
C SER A 176 -11.76 -1.60 -4.48
N SER A 177 -10.86 -0.62 -4.40
CA SER A 177 -10.88 0.59 -5.21
C SER A 177 -10.12 0.39 -6.53
N TYR A 178 -10.33 1.30 -7.47
CA TYR A 178 -9.55 1.34 -8.72
C TYR A 178 -8.06 1.56 -8.41
N GLU A 179 -7.77 2.48 -7.51
CA GLU A 179 -6.43 2.80 -7.03
C GLU A 179 -5.77 1.57 -6.39
N GLY A 180 -6.53 0.79 -5.61
CA GLY A 180 -6.06 -0.43 -4.97
C GLY A 180 -5.71 -1.57 -5.95
N ALA A 181 -6.18 -1.51 -7.20
CA ALA A 181 -5.80 -2.47 -8.24
C ALA A 181 -4.50 -2.08 -8.96
N ILE A 182 -4.24 -0.77 -9.12
CA ILE A 182 -3.10 -0.22 -9.90
C ILE A 182 -1.89 0.05 -9.01
N ALA A 183 -2.09 0.65 -7.85
CA ALA A 183 -1.03 1.14 -6.98
C ALA A 183 0.02 0.08 -6.59
N PRO A 184 -0.33 -1.18 -6.22
CA PRO A 184 0.66 -2.21 -5.88
C PRO A 184 1.59 -2.54 -7.04
N LYS A 185 1.04 -2.60 -8.27
CA LYS A 185 1.86 -2.88 -9.45
C LYS A 185 2.82 -1.74 -9.73
N LYS A 186 2.32 -0.50 -9.69
CA LYS A 186 3.13 0.69 -9.93
C LYS A 186 4.23 0.83 -8.88
N MET A 187 3.92 0.59 -7.61
CA MET A 187 4.89 0.57 -6.52
C MET A 187 5.98 -0.48 -6.76
N TYR A 188 5.62 -1.69 -7.16
CA TYR A 188 6.57 -2.74 -7.50
C TYR A 188 7.49 -2.32 -8.66
N ASP A 189 6.93 -1.74 -9.73
CA ASP A 189 7.70 -1.31 -10.90
C ASP A 189 8.72 -0.22 -10.52
N ILE A 190 8.35 0.74 -9.65
CA ILE A 190 9.25 1.79 -9.13
C ILE A 190 10.36 1.18 -8.26
N ILE A 191 10.02 0.30 -7.31
CA ILE A 191 11.01 -0.38 -6.47
C ILE A 191 12.04 -1.14 -7.32
N LYS A 192 11.58 -1.83 -8.37
CA LYS A 192 12.46 -2.54 -9.31
C LYS A 192 13.35 -1.60 -10.10
N HIS A 193 12.83 -0.46 -10.53
CA HIS A 193 13.59 0.56 -11.27
C HIS A 193 14.77 1.08 -10.44
N HIS A 194 14.57 1.33 -9.17
CA HIS A 194 15.61 1.82 -8.24
C HIS A 194 16.46 0.71 -7.61
N HIS A 195 16.22 -0.57 -7.93
CA HIS A 195 16.90 -1.72 -7.29
C HIS A 195 16.75 -1.71 -5.75
N ALA A 196 15.62 -1.24 -5.24
CA ALA A 196 15.35 -0.98 -3.83
C ALA A 196 14.69 -2.18 -3.10
N GLU A 197 14.87 -3.41 -3.59
CA GLU A 197 14.32 -4.64 -2.99
C GLU A 197 15.17 -5.21 -1.84
N LYS A 198 16.33 -4.62 -1.55
CA LYS A 198 17.33 -5.16 -0.61
C LYS A 198 17.35 -4.39 0.68
#